data_01513438295d744abb8e5a1cb99babe8
#
_entry.id   01513438295d744abb8e5a1cb99babe8
#
_cell.length_a   1.000
_cell.length_b   1.000
_cell.length_c   1.000
_cell.angle_alpha   90.00
_cell.angle_beta   90.00
_cell.angle_gamma   90.00
#
_symmetry.space_group_name_H-M   'P 1'
#
loop_
_entity.id
_entity.type
_entity.pdbx_description
1 polymer ?
#
loop_
_entity_poly.entity_id
_entity_poly.type
_entity_poly.pdbx_seq_one_letter_code
_entity_poly.pdbx_strand_id
1 'polypeptide(L)'
;RLGIPMIFALDVIHGHQTVTPIPLAEAASWDLEVIEAGARLGAVEASAVGINWTFAPMVDISRDARWGRVMEGGGEDPFLGARIAEARVRGYQGEDLSAHNTLAACAKHLAAYGFSESGREYNTVDIGTYTLYNVVLPPFKAAADAGVRTMMNAFNTLNGIPATGNA
;
A
#
# COMPACT_ATOMS: atom_id res chain seq x y z
N ARG A 1 33.00 9.86 -7.29
CA ARG A 1 31.87 9.51 -6.37
C ARG A 1 30.90 10.67 -6.34
N LEU A 2 29.61 10.39 -6.54
CA LEU A 2 28.57 11.44 -6.62
C LEU A 2 28.13 11.96 -5.23
N GLY A 3 28.56 11.32 -4.14
CA GLY A 3 28.11 11.69 -2.77
C GLY A 3 26.64 11.42 -2.49
N ILE A 4 25.96 10.67 -3.35
CA ILE A 4 24.56 10.31 -3.17
C ILE A 4 24.49 8.97 -2.42
N PRO A 5 23.82 8.91 -1.25
CA PRO A 5 23.67 7.66 -0.52
C PRO A 5 22.75 6.69 -1.25
N MET A 6 22.92 5.40 -1.03
CA MET A 6 21.98 4.37 -1.49
C MET A 6 20.73 4.37 -0.61
N ILE A 7 19.59 4.09 -1.23
CA ILE A 7 18.32 3.85 -0.54
C ILE A 7 18.10 2.35 -0.49
N PHE A 8 17.89 1.80 0.71
CA PHE A 8 17.56 0.40 0.93
C PHE A 8 16.09 0.25 1.21
N ALA A 9 15.45 -0.72 0.57
CA ALA A 9 14.01 -0.95 0.66
C ALA A 9 13.67 -2.37 1.07
N LEU A 10 12.50 -2.54 1.71
CA LEU A 10 11.94 -3.83 2.09
C LEU A 10 10.41 -3.75 2.12
N ASP A 11 9.72 -4.88 1.94
CA ASP A 11 8.30 -4.99 2.21
C ASP A 11 8.04 -5.10 3.73
N VAL A 12 7.67 -3.98 4.36
CA VAL A 12 7.27 -3.94 5.78
C VAL A 12 5.74 -3.90 5.85
N ILE A 13 5.08 -4.91 5.27
CA ILE A 13 3.62 -4.93 5.10
C ILE A 13 2.88 -5.08 6.43
N HIS A 14 3.37 -5.96 7.31
CA HIS A 14 2.78 -6.20 8.62
C HIS A 14 3.87 -6.47 9.68
N GLY A 15 4.77 -5.51 9.84
CA GLY A 15 5.88 -5.52 10.78
C GLY A 15 7.21 -5.88 10.14
N HIS A 16 8.27 -5.84 10.94
CA HIS A 16 9.64 -6.16 10.55
C HIS A 16 10.22 -7.26 11.43
N GLN A 17 10.66 -6.96 12.66
CA GLN A 17 11.06 -7.95 13.65
C GLN A 17 9.84 -8.44 14.44
N THR A 18 8.99 -7.51 14.86
CA THR A 18 7.69 -7.81 15.45
C THR A 18 6.67 -7.98 14.33
N VAL A 19 6.12 -9.18 14.19
CA VAL A 19 5.08 -9.49 13.21
C VAL A 19 3.73 -9.06 13.78
N THR A 20 3.04 -8.16 13.09
CA THR A 20 1.66 -7.77 13.38
C THR A 20 0.68 -8.69 12.64
N PRO A 21 -0.63 -8.65 12.94
CA PRO A 21 -1.62 -9.31 12.12
C PRO A 21 -1.53 -8.88 10.65
N ILE A 22 -1.95 -9.75 9.73
CA ILE A 22 -2.00 -9.38 8.31
C ILE A 22 -2.93 -8.17 8.10
N PRO A 23 -2.69 -7.31 7.09
CA PRO A 23 -3.47 -6.11 6.85
C PRO A 23 -4.99 -6.33 6.78
N LEU A 24 -5.44 -7.44 6.21
CA LEU A 24 -6.86 -7.79 6.18
C LEU A 24 -7.44 -8.03 7.59
N ALA A 25 -6.67 -8.65 8.47
CA ALA A 25 -7.08 -8.86 9.86
C ALA A 25 -7.04 -7.54 10.66
N GLU A 26 -6.04 -6.69 10.43
CA GLU A 26 -6.02 -5.34 11.02
C GLU A 26 -7.22 -4.51 10.56
N ALA A 27 -7.59 -4.56 9.28
CA ALA A 27 -8.76 -3.88 8.74
C ALA A 27 -10.07 -4.32 9.42
N ALA A 28 -10.18 -5.62 9.77
CA ALA A 28 -11.33 -6.17 10.47
C ALA A 28 -11.50 -5.62 11.92
N SER A 29 -10.46 -5.01 12.48
CA SER A 29 -10.55 -4.35 13.80
C SER A 29 -11.30 -3.03 13.76
N TRP A 30 -11.36 -2.35 12.62
CA TRP A 30 -11.86 -0.98 12.45
C TRP A 30 -11.14 0.08 13.29
N ASP A 31 -10.00 -0.27 13.88
CA ASP A 31 -9.21 0.59 14.76
C ASP A 31 -8.03 1.21 14.01
N LEU A 32 -8.24 2.42 13.51
CA LEU A 32 -7.24 3.14 12.71
C LEU A 32 -6.01 3.55 13.54
N GLU A 33 -6.18 3.77 14.85
CA GLU A 33 -5.05 4.14 15.72
C GLU A 33 -4.11 2.95 15.90
N VAL A 34 -4.66 1.76 16.10
CA VAL A 34 -3.86 0.51 16.19
C VAL A 34 -3.17 0.20 14.87
N ILE A 35 -3.83 0.42 13.72
CA ILE A 35 -3.24 0.24 12.39
C ILE A 35 -2.07 1.21 12.18
N GLU A 36 -2.24 2.47 12.53
CA GLU A 36 -1.16 3.48 12.45
C GLU A 36 0.01 3.13 13.38
N ALA A 37 -0.28 2.70 14.62
CA ALA A 37 0.74 2.29 15.59
C ALA A 37 1.51 1.05 15.12
N GLY A 38 0.84 0.07 14.49
CA GLY A 38 1.48 -1.10 13.90
C GLY A 38 2.46 -0.73 12.77
N ALA A 39 2.04 0.16 11.86
CA ALA A 39 2.89 0.69 10.81
C ALA A 39 4.08 1.49 11.39
N ARG A 40 3.84 2.26 12.45
CA ARG A 40 4.88 3.01 13.17
C ARG A 40 5.92 2.07 13.79
N LEU A 41 5.48 1.00 14.43
CA LEU A 41 6.38 -0.01 15.00
C LEU A 41 7.27 -0.63 13.93
N GLY A 42 6.68 -1.07 12.82
CA GLY A 42 7.43 -1.61 11.69
C GLY A 42 8.47 -0.64 11.14
N ALA A 43 8.12 0.66 11.05
CA ALA A 43 9.05 1.70 10.60
C ALA A 43 10.22 1.89 11.57
N VAL A 44 9.96 1.93 12.88
CA VAL A 44 11.01 2.05 13.90
C VAL A 44 11.99 0.89 13.84
N GLU A 45 11.48 -0.33 13.73
CA GLU A 45 12.33 -1.53 13.68
C GLU A 45 13.14 -1.62 12.39
N ALA A 46 12.52 -1.36 11.24
CA ALA A 46 13.19 -1.46 9.94
C ALA A 46 14.22 -0.34 9.74
N SER A 47 13.91 0.88 10.16
CA SER A 47 14.87 1.98 10.09
C SER A 47 16.11 1.77 10.96
N ALA A 48 15.95 1.11 12.12
CA ALA A 48 17.06 0.76 13.01
C ALA A 48 18.09 -0.17 12.37
N VAL A 49 17.73 -0.92 11.33
CA VAL A 49 18.63 -1.79 10.57
C VAL A 49 19.02 -1.21 9.20
N GLY A 50 18.73 0.08 8.98
CA GLY A 50 19.19 0.81 7.80
C GLY A 50 18.23 0.79 6.59
N ILE A 51 17.01 0.32 6.76
CA ILE A 51 15.97 0.44 5.72
C ILE A 51 15.46 1.89 5.71
N ASN A 52 15.27 2.45 4.52
CA ASN A 52 14.84 3.84 4.34
C ASN A 52 13.50 3.95 3.61
N TRP A 53 13.08 2.89 2.93
CA TRP A 53 11.92 2.84 2.07
C TRP A 53 11.17 1.53 2.26
N THR A 54 9.86 1.59 2.40
CA THR A 54 9.02 0.39 2.43
C THR A 54 8.12 0.31 1.20
N PHE A 55 7.95 -0.90 0.66
CA PHE A 55 6.95 -1.18 -0.39
C PHE A 55 5.56 -1.44 0.22
N ALA A 56 5.15 -0.52 1.08
CA ALA A 56 3.87 -0.52 1.81
C ALA A 56 3.38 0.93 2.01
N PRO A 57 2.06 1.15 2.12
CA PRO A 57 0.98 0.17 2.21
C PRO A 57 0.51 -0.37 0.85
N MET A 58 -0.01 -1.61 0.83
CA MET A 58 -0.86 -2.05 -0.25
C MET A 58 -2.27 -1.48 -0.05
N VAL A 59 -2.73 -0.70 -1.02
CA VAL A 59 -4.01 0.02 -0.97
C VAL A 59 -5.00 -0.48 -2.02
N ASP A 60 -4.69 -1.61 -2.65
CA ASP A 60 -5.58 -2.25 -3.60
C ASP A 60 -6.89 -2.66 -2.94
N ILE A 61 -8.00 -2.25 -3.54
CA ILE A 61 -9.32 -2.79 -3.21
C ILE A 61 -9.47 -4.13 -3.93
N SER A 62 -9.87 -5.17 -3.20
CA SER A 62 -10.10 -6.49 -3.74
C SER A 62 -11.44 -7.05 -3.30
N ARG A 63 -12.20 -7.61 -4.24
CA ARG A 63 -13.50 -8.25 -4.00
C ARG A 63 -13.49 -9.74 -4.26
N ASP A 64 -12.43 -10.26 -4.87
CA ASP A 64 -12.29 -11.68 -5.16
C ASP A 64 -11.34 -12.32 -4.15
N ALA A 65 -11.89 -13.08 -3.20
CA ALA A 65 -11.12 -13.75 -2.16
C ALA A 65 -10.17 -14.86 -2.69
N ARG A 66 -10.27 -15.22 -3.98
CA ARG A 66 -9.34 -16.15 -4.61
C ARG A 66 -8.00 -15.50 -4.95
N TRP A 67 -7.94 -14.17 -5.02
CA TRP A 67 -6.69 -13.47 -5.26
C TRP A 67 -5.73 -13.68 -4.09
N GLY A 68 -4.54 -14.24 -4.36
CA GLY A 68 -3.60 -14.63 -3.30
C GLY A 68 -3.07 -13.48 -2.45
N ARG A 69 -3.15 -12.23 -2.97
CA ARG A 69 -2.70 -11.04 -2.28
C ARG A 69 -3.79 -10.27 -1.53
N VAL A 70 -5.00 -10.81 -1.46
CA VAL A 70 -6.09 -10.17 -0.71
C VAL A 70 -5.72 -9.90 0.75
N MET A 71 -4.85 -10.73 1.31
CA MET A 71 -4.37 -10.61 2.69
C MET A 71 -3.52 -9.36 2.96
N GLU A 72 -2.90 -8.79 1.92
CA GLU A 72 -2.01 -7.62 2.04
C GLU A 72 -2.75 -6.29 2.13
N GLY A 73 -4.04 -6.25 1.76
CA GLY A 73 -4.85 -5.05 1.64
C GLY A 73 -5.90 -4.88 2.72
N GLY A 74 -6.58 -3.72 2.68
CA GLY A 74 -7.63 -3.34 3.63
C GLY A 74 -9.03 -3.90 3.32
N GLY A 75 -9.17 -4.82 2.34
CA GLY A 75 -10.45 -5.44 1.99
C GLY A 75 -11.13 -4.81 0.78
N GLU A 76 -12.47 -4.86 0.76
CA GLU A 76 -13.27 -4.52 -0.42
C GLU A 76 -13.91 -3.12 -0.39
N ASP A 77 -13.94 -2.47 0.77
CA ASP A 77 -14.60 -1.17 0.96
C ASP A 77 -13.63 -0.02 0.65
N PRO A 78 -13.93 0.85 -0.34
CA PRO A 78 -13.04 1.94 -0.72
C PRO A 78 -12.92 3.05 0.33
N PHE A 79 -13.94 3.24 1.17
CA PHE A 79 -13.88 4.25 2.23
C PHE A 79 -12.96 3.78 3.37
N LEU A 80 -13.17 2.57 3.87
CA LEU A 80 -12.29 1.99 4.89
C LEU A 80 -10.85 1.86 4.37
N GLY A 81 -10.70 1.38 3.12
CA GLY A 81 -9.39 1.28 2.46
C GLY A 81 -8.68 2.63 2.37
N ALA A 82 -9.40 3.72 2.08
CA ALA A 82 -8.84 5.08 2.07
C ALA A 82 -8.36 5.51 3.48
N ARG A 83 -9.17 5.26 4.52
CA ARG A 83 -8.80 5.61 5.91
C ARG A 83 -7.59 4.80 6.40
N ILE A 84 -7.52 3.52 6.04
CA ILE A 84 -6.37 2.66 6.35
C ILE A 84 -5.12 3.13 5.61
N ALA A 85 -5.24 3.51 4.34
CA ALA A 85 -4.13 4.05 3.56
C ALA A 85 -3.51 5.28 4.23
N GLU A 86 -4.33 6.24 4.66
CA GLU A 86 -3.88 7.42 5.42
C GLU A 86 -3.16 7.05 6.72
N ALA A 87 -3.76 6.17 7.53
CA ALA A 87 -3.19 5.74 8.80
C ALA A 87 -1.82 5.09 8.62
N ARG A 88 -1.70 4.16 7.65
CA ARG A 88 -0.43 3.50 7.38
C ARG A 88 0.64 4.44 6.83
N VAL A 89 0.29 5.38 5.94
CA VAL A 89 1.24 6.38 5.45
C VAL A 89 1.78 7.22 6.59
N ARG A 90 0.89 7.71 7.48
CA ARG A 90 1.31 8.45 8.69
C ARG A 90 2.18 7.58 9.60
N GLY A 91 1.79 6.34 9.83
CA GLY A 91 2.55 5.41 10.65
C GLY A 91 3.98 5.19 10.13
N TYR A 92 4.16 4.90 8.85
CA TYR A 92 5.50 4.70 8.27
C TYR A 92 6.32 5.98 8.23
N GLN A 93 5.75 7.09 7.80
CA GLN A 93 6.48 8.34 7.56
C GLN A 93 6.64 9.21 8.81
N GLY A 94 5.79 9.01 9.84
CA GLY A 94 5.76 9.88 11.01
C GLY A 94 5.43 11.33 10.63
N GLU A 95 5.69 12.25 11.53
CA GLU A 95 5.48 13.68 11.31
C GLU A 95 6.63 14.32 10.49
N ASP A 96 7.84 13.80 10.63
CA ASP A 96 9.03 14.28 9.93
C ASP A 96 9.82 13.11 9.36
N LEU A 97 9.83 12.98 8.03
CA LEU A 97 10.53 11.91 7.33
C LEU A 97 12.06 12.00 7.45
N SER A 98 12.61 13.12 7.90
CA SER A 98 14.04 13.25 8.20
C SER A 98 14.44 12.60 9.53
N ALA A 99 13.48 12.22 10.36
CA ALA A 99 13.73 11.52 11.62
C ALA A 99 14.27 10.11 11.39
N HIS A 100 15.17 9.67 12.25
CA HIS A 100 15.90 8.39 12.11
C HIS A 100 15.01 7.14 12.19
N ASN A 101 13.79 7.28 12.67
CA ASN A 101 12.87 6.18 12.93
C ASN A 101 11.70 6.14 11.93
N THR A 102 11.86 6.67 10.73
CA THR A 102 10.83 6.75 9.69
C THR A 102 11.23 6.01 8.43
N LEU A 103 10.24 5.66 7.61
CA LEU A 103 10.41 5.08 6.28
C LEU A 103 9.62 5.88 5.26
N ALA A 104 10.16 6.10 4.07
CA ALA A 104 9.36 6.52 2.93
C ALA A 104 8.34 5.43 2.61
N ALA A 105 7.05 5.76 2.60
CA ALA A 105 5.98 4.84 2.24
C ALA A 105 5.80 4.76 0.72
N CYS A 106 5.24 3.63 0.26
CA CYS A 106 4.94 3.36 -1.14
C CYS A 106 3.52 2.78 -1.27
N ALA A 107 2.58 3.60 -1.75
CA ALA A 107 1.24 3.09 -2.04
C ALA A 107 1.27 2.22 -3.30
N LYS A 108 0.73 0.99 -3.21
CA LYS A 108 0.77 0.01 -4.30
C LYS A 108 -0.55 -0.75 -4.40
N HIS A 109 -0.89 -1.26 -5.59
CA HIS A 109 -0.23 -1.15 -6.89
C HIS A 109 -1.14 -0.33 -7.83
N LEU A 110 -0.65 0.74 -8.38
CA LEU A 110 -1.43 1.64 -9.24
C LEU A 110 -1.51 1.08 -10.68
N ALA A 111 -2.70 0.58 -11.16
CA ALA A 111 -3.93 0.51 -10.42
C ALA A 111 -4.74 -0.74 -10.80
N ALA A 112 -5.77 -1.03 -9.99
CA ALA A 112 -6.76 -2.06 -10.24
C ALA A 112 -6.28 -3.51 -10.09
N TYR A 113 -5.12 -3.75 -9.48
CA TYR A 113 -4.54 -5.10 -9.38
C TYR A 113 -5.44 -6.10 -8.62
N GLY A 114 -6.20 -5.63 -7.63
CA GLY A 114 -7.17 -6.44 -6.89
C GLY A 114 -8.43 -6.84 -7.68
N PHE A 115 -8.56 -6.39 -8.94
CA PHE A 115 -9.63 -6.75 -9.86
C PHE A 115 -9.19 -7.72 -10.96
N SER A 116 -8.02 -8.33 -10.83
CA SER A 116 -7.51 -9.32 -11.79
C SER A 116 -8.52 -10.43 -12.02
N GLU A 117 -8.69 -10.78 -13.29
CA GLU A 117 -9.72 -11.70 -13.76
C GLU A 117 -9.65 -13.04 -13.03
N SER A 118 -10.78 -13.47 -12.46
CA SER A 118 -10.90 -14.73 -11.69
C SER A 118 -9.95 -14.83 -10.47
N GLY A 119 -9.48 -13.71 -9.94
CA GLY A 119 -8.50 -13.68 -8.85
C GLY A 119 -7.13 -14.21 -9.24
N ARG A 120 -6.83 -14.30 -10.53
CA ARG A 120 -5.55 -14.82 -11.02
C ARG A 120 -4.48 -13.76 -10.96
N GLU A 121 -3.35 -14.11 -10.37
CA GLU A 121 -2.19 -13.23 -10.26
C GLU A 121 -1.68 -12.82 -11.66
N TYR A 122 -1.29 -11.55 -11.81
CA TYR A 122 -0.78 -10.95 -13.06
C TYR A 122 -1.75 -10.93 -14.25
N ASN A 123 -3.03 -11.26 -14.05
CA ASN A 123 -3.99 -11.32 -15.14
C ASN A 123 -4.55 -9.93 -15.49
N THR A 124 -5.29 -9.87 -16.60
CA THR A 124 -5.88 -8.63 -17.09
C THR A 124 -6.98 -8.12 -16.17
N VAL A 125 -7.26 -6.82 -16.28
CA VAL A 125 -8.38 -6.14 -15.62
C VAL A 125 -9.15 -5.35 -16.66
N ASP A 126 -10.44 -5.64 -16.79
CA ASP A 126 -11.38 -4.85 -17.57
C ASP A 126 -12.46 -4.30 -16.63
N ILE A 127 -12.41 -3.01 -16.35
CA ILE A 127 -13.38 -2.31 -15.49
C ILE A 127 -13.83 -1.00 -16.10
N GLY A 128 -15.08 -0.65 -15.86
CA GLY A 128 -15.63 0.64 -16.28
C GLY A 128 -15.04 1.81 -15.50
N THR A 129 -15.10 3.00 -16.10
CA THR A 129 -14.63 4.26 -15.52
C THR A 129 -15.24 4.54 -14.15
N TYR A 130 -16.52 4.22 -13.95
CA TYR A 130 -17.17 4.38 -12.65
C TYR A 130 -16.46 3.57 -11.55
N THR A 131 -16.18 2.31 -11.79
CA THR A 131 -15.48 1.44 -10.81
C THR A 131 -14.07 1.95 -10.57
N LEU A 132 -13.36 2.35 -11.61
CA LEU A 132 -12.01 2.90 -11.50
C LEU A 132 -11.99 4.11 -10.55
N TYR A 133 -12.82 5.12 -10.81
CA TYR A 133 -12.78 6.38 -10.06
C TYR A 133 -13.45 6.32 -8.68
N ASN A 134 -14.47 5.47 -8.49
CA ASN A 134 -15.22 5.45 -7.24
C ASN A 134 -14.85 4.30 -6.29
N VAL A 135 -14.12 3.29 -6.79
CA VAL A 135 -13.76 2.14 -5.98
C VAL A 135 -12.24 1.94 -5.91
N VAL A 136 -11.56 1.97 -7.07
CA VAL A 136 -10.13 1.64 -7.14
C VAL A 136 -9.25 2.80 -6.70
N LEU A 137 -9.47 4.00 -7.22
CA LEU A 137 -8.59 5.16 -7.00
C LEU A 137 -8.73 5.87 -5.65
N PRO A 138 -9.87 5.82 -4.90
CA PRO A 138 -9.98 6.56 -3.64
C PRO A 138 -8.88 6.24 -2.61
N PRO A 139 -8.44 5.00 -2.36
CA PRO A 139 -7.34 4.72 -1.44
C PRO A 139 -6.00 5.30 -1.92
N PHE A 140 -5.72 5.31 -3.23
CA PHE A 140 -4.52 5.95 -3.77
C PHE A 140 -4.55 7.47 -3.59
N LYS A 141 -5.72 8.08 -3.83
CA LYS A 141 -5.90 9.51 -3.57
C LYS A 141 -5.69 9.83 -2.09
N ALA A 142 -6.26 9.06 -1.19
CA ALA A 142 -6.09 9.24 0.25
C ALA A 142 -4.62 9.10 0.68
N ALA A 143 -3.89 8.12 0.12
CA ALA A 143 -2.45 7.98 0.36
C ALA A 143 -1.67 9.20 -0.18
N ALA A 144 -2.04 9.73 -1.35
CA ALA A 144 -1.43 10.94 -1.91
C ALA A 144 -1.70 12.17 -1.04
N ASP A 145 -2.95 12.36 -0.62
CA ASP A 145 -3.36 13.46 0.27
C ASP A 145 -2.65 13.37 1.64
N ALA A 146 -2.37 12.16 2.12
CA ALA A 146 -1.57 11.91 3.33
C ALA A 146 -0.06 12.11 3.11
N GLY A 147 0.37 12.46 1.90
CA GLY A 147 1.76 12.79 1.59
C GLY A 147 2.67 11.58 1.34
N VAL A 148 2.14 10.44 0.87
CA VAL A 148 2.96 9.28 0.47
C VAL A 148 4.07 9.69 -0.49
N ARG A 149 5.27 9.19 -0.28
CA ARG A 149 6.44 9.62 -1.06
C ARG A 149 6.61 8.92 -2.39
N THR A 150 6.11 7.70 -2.49
CA THR A 150 6.25 6.90 -3.72
C THR A 150 4.97 6.11 -4.00
N MET A 151 4.77 5.77 -5.26
CA MET A 151 3.74 4.83 -5.70
C MET A 151 4.37 3.77 -6.60
N MET A 152 3.87 2.55 -6.51
CA MET A 152 4.32 1.43 -7.34
C MET A 152 3.22 1.06 -8.32
N ASN A 153 3.58 0.90 -9.59
CA ASN A 153 2.66 0.46 -10.63
C ASN A 153 2.21 -0.99 -10.43
N ALA A 154 0.99 -1.26 -10.86
CA ALA A 154 0.46 -2.63 -10.92
C ALA A 154 1.09 -3.45 -12.06
N PHE A 155 0.98 -4.77 -11.96
CA PHE A 155 1.51 -5.72 -12.96
C PHE A 155 0.52 -6.04 -14.08
N ASN A 156 -0.78 -5.79 -13.84
CA ASN A 156 -1.85 -6.11 -14.79
C ASN A 156 -1.90 -5.13 -15.96
N THR A 157 -2.61 -5.53 -17.00
CA THR A 157 -3.19 -4.57 -17.95
C THR A 157 -4.51 -4.05 -17.40
N LEU A 158 -4.79 -2.78 -17.63
CA LEU A 158 -6.08 -2.15 -17.35
C LEU A 158 -6.71 -1.73 -18.67
N ASN A 159 -7.85 -2.36 -18.99
CA ASN A 159 -8.59 -2.12 -20.25
C ASN A 159 -7.67 -2.25 -21.49
N GLY A 160 -6.86 -3.31 -21.50
CA GLY A 160 -5.96 -3.67 -22.60
C GLY A 160 -4.61 -2.94 -22.62
N ILE A 161 -4.36 -1.97 -21.71
CA ILE A 161 -3.11 -1.21 -21.66
C ILE A 161 -2.34 -1.60 -20.39
N PRO A 162 -1.04 -1.93 -20.48
CA PRO A 162 -0.21 -2.17 -19.30
C PRO A 162 -0.28 -1.01 -18.31
N ALA A 163 -0.43 -1.27 -17.02
CA ALA A 163 -0.58 -0.22 -16.00
C ALA A 163 0.56 0.80 -16.02
N THR A 164 1.78 0.38 -16.36
CA THR A 164 2.95 1.25 -16.48
C THR A 164 2.92 2.20 -17.68
N GLY A 165 2.07 1.93 -18.67
CA GLY A 165 1.91 2.74 -19.88
C GLY A 165 0.52 3.32 -20.07
N ASN A 166 -0.33 3.21 -19.05
CA ASN A 166 -1.71 3.69 -19.07
C ASN A 166 -1.74 5.13 -18.51
N ALA A 167 -2.08 6.09 -19.38
CA ALA A 167 -2.11 7.52 -19.07
C ALA A 167 -3.49 7.97 -18.60
#